data_5971782af49e4b0347e93c63a1364c07
#
_entry.id   5971782af49e4b0347e93c63a1364c07
#
_cell.length_a   1.000
_cell.length_b   1.000
_cell.length_c   1.000
_cell.angle_alpha   90.00
_cell.angle_beta   90.00
_cell.angle_gamma   90.00
#
_symmetry.space_group_name_H-M   'P 1'
#
loop_
_entity.id
_entity.type
_entity.pdbx_description
1 polymer ?
#
loop_
_entity_poly.entity_id
_entity_poly.type
_entity_poly.pdbx_seq_one_letter_code
_entity_poly.pdbx_strand_id
1 'polypeptide(L)'
;MNLFSKLFRSRDKPKNHLGGLSFLFGQTAAGKPVNERTAMQTTAVYACVRILAESIAGLPLHVYAYQGQGKERVPEHPLYFLLHDAPNPEMTSFIFRETMMSHLLLWGNAYAQILRDGRGRVLGLYPLLPDKMEVSRDSRTGELYYTYTRSTEENPNFADKGQIRLRREDVLHIPGLGFDGLVGYSPIAMAKNAIGIALATEEYGAAFFKNGARPGGVLEHPGVLKDPSKLRESWHAVYGGTMNTGRIAVLEEGVKYQQIAIPPEEAQFLETRKFQIDEIARLYRVPPHMVGDLEKSSFSNIEQQSLEFVKYTLNPWVVRWEQSLQKALLTDKERKDYFIRFNVDGLLRGDYKSRMEGYAIGRQNGWLSANDIRCLEDMNPIEADEGGDLYLINGNMTKLRDAGLFANKKGEGDEA
;
A
#
# COMPACT_ATOMS: atom_id res chain seq x y z
N MET A 1 52.79 5.61 6.79
CA MET A 1 51.75 5.12 7.70
C MET A 1 50.55 6.05 7.56
N ASN A 2 49.54 5.60 6.78
CA ASN A 2 48.49 6.44 6.22
C ASN A 2 47.49 6.96 7.27
N LEU A 3 47.42 8.27 7.43
CA LEU A 3 46.46 8.97 8.30
C LEU A 3 45.00 8.71 7.91
N PHE A 4 44.71 8.37 6.64
CA PHE A 4 43.39 8.07 6.12
C PHE A 4 42.77 6.76 6.61
N SER A 5 43.57 5.80 7.08
CA SER A 5 43.09 4.52 7.61
C SER A 5 42.46 4.64 9.00
N LYS A 6 42.71 5.73 9.73
CA LYS A 6 42.14 5.97 11.08
C LYS A 6 40.78 6.65 11.04
N LEU A 7 40.44 7.37 9.97
CA LEU A 7 39.17 8.06 9.83
C LEU A 7 38.00 7.13 9.47
N PHE A 8 38.26 5.91 9.01
CA PHE A 8 37.22 4.93 8.66
C PHE A 8 37.05 3.80 9.67
N ARG A 9 37.73 3.89 10.85
CA ARG A 9 37.76 2.80 11.83
C ARG A 9 36.73 2.88 12.94
N SER A 10 35.81 3.82 12.89
CA SER A 10 34.69 3.93 13.84
C SER A 10 33.35 4.02 13.12
N ARG A 11 33.05 3.03 12.26
CA ARG A 11 31.66 2.68 12.05
C ARG A 11 31.33 1.66 13.12
N ASP A 12 30.66 2.09 14.17
CA ASP A 12 29.86 1.21 14.98
C ASP A 12 29.03 0.37 14.00
N LYS A 13 29.19 -0.96 14.09
CA LYS A 13 28.40 -1.89 13.32
C LYS A 13 26.97 -1.48 13.53
N PRO A 14 26.16 -1.19 12.48
CA PRO A 14 24.76 -1.03 12.69
C PRO A 14 24.30 -2.35 13.31
N LYS A 15 24.12 -2.33 14.62
CA LYS A 15 23.46 -3.40 15.33
C LYS A 15 22.02 -3.28 14.86
N ASN A 16 21.61 -4.16 13.93
CA ASN A 16 20.21 -4.43 13.67
C ASN A 16 19.60 -5.06 14.93
N HIS A 17 19.95 -4.54 16.08
CA HIS A 17 19.32 -4.85 17.32
C HIS A 17 18.10 -3.95 17.43
N LEU A 18 16.95 -4.55 17.20
CA LEU A 18 15.66 -4.12 17.70
C LEU A 18 15.69 -3.63 19.16
N GLY A 19 16.77 -3.84 19.90
CA GLY A 19 16.98 -3.40 21.27
C GLY A 19 16.99 -1.88 21.50
N GLY A 20 17.29 -1.07 20.47
CA GLY A 20 17.13 0.39 20.50
C GLY A 20 15.71 0.87 20.20
N LEU A 21 14.83 -0.03 19.78
CA LEU A 21 13.46 0.22 19.37
C LEU A 21 12.47 -0.46 20.31
N SER A 22 12.80 -0.64 21.57
CA SER A 22 11.93 -1.28 22.60
C SER A 22 10.56 -0.59 22.69
N PHE A 23 10.47 0.70 22.33
CA PHE A 23 9.20 1.42 22.25
C PHE A 23 8.24 0.88 21.16
N LEU A 24 8.75 0.15 20.15
CA LEU A 24 7.94 -0.49 19.11
C LEU A 24 7.34 -1.83 19.57
N PHE A 25 7.87 -2.43 20.64
CA PHE A 25 7.43 -3.70 21.18
C PHE A 25 6.68 -3.53 22.51
N GLY A 26 5.77 -4.43 22.81
CA GLY A 26 5.00 -4.45 24.04
C GLY A 26 3.56 -4.03 23.85
N GLN A 27 2.84 -3.96 24.98
CA GLN A 27 1.44 -3.53 25.01
C GLN A 27 1.32 -2.06 24.61
N THR A 28 0.20 -1.72 23.96
CA THR A 28 -0.16 -0.34 23.66
C THR A 28 -0.62 0.39 24.91
N ALA A 29 -0.72 1.72 24.85
CA ALA A 29 -1.30 2.53 25.93
C ALA A 29 -2.76 2.11 26.26
N ALA A 30 -3.48 1.53 25.30
CA ALA A 30 -4.82 0.97 25.47
C ALA A 30 -4.82 -0.48 25.99
N GLY A 31 -3.65 -1.05 26.35
CA GLY A 31 -3.52 -2.40 26.89
C GLY A 31 -3.74 -3.52 25.85
N LYS A 32 -3.85 -3.20 24.55
CA LYS A 32 -4.06 -4.18 23.48
C LYS A 32 -2.75 -4.59 22.83
N PRO A 33 -2.53 -5.89 22.57
CA PRO A 33 -1.40 -6.35 21.77
C PRO A 33 -1.65 -5.99 20.30
N VAL A 34 -0.73 -5.24 19.70
CA VAL A 34 -0.77 -4.86 18.29
C VAL A 34 0.42 -5.48 17.57
N ASN A 35 0.13 -6.27 16.57
CA ASN A 35 1.03 -6.82 15.59
C ASN A 35 0.37 -6.77 14.21
N GLU A 36 1.06 -7.18 13.18
CA GLU A 36 0.57 -7.11 11.79
C GLU A 36 -0.73 -7.90 11.59
N ARG A 37 -0.87 -9.06 12.25
CA ARG A 37 -2.08 -9.90 12.17
C ARG A 37 -3.26 -9.29 12.92
N THR A 38 -3.06 -8.80 14.14
CA THR A 38 -4.14 -8.16 14.92
C THR A 38 -4.54 -6.82 14.32
N ALA A 39 -3.60 -6.07 13.75
CA ALA A 39 -3.89 -4.81 13.06
C ALA A 39 -4.81 -5.02 11.85
N MET A 40 -4.64 -6.10 11.10
CA MET A 40 -5.49 -6.45 9.95
C MET A 40 -6.94 -6.82 10.35
N GLN A 41 -7.23 -7.03 11.63
CA GLN A 41 -8.61 -7.20 12.11
C GLN A 41 -9.36 -5.86 12.17
N THR A 42 -8.62 -4.74 12.24
CA THR A 42 -9.22 -3.41 12.17
C THR A 42 -9.63 -3.09 10.73
N THR A 43 -10.91 -2.80 10.52
CA THR A 43 -11.46 -2.54 9.16
C THR A 43 -10.73 -1.44 8.41
N ALA A 44 -10.32 -0.38 9.09
CA ALA A 44 -9.58 0.73 8.49
C ALA A 44 -8.19 0.33 8.01
N VAL A 45 -7.43 -0.47 8.79
CA VAL A 45 -6.11 -0.98 8.38
C VAL A 45 -6.27 -1.90 7.17
N TYR A 46 -7.22 -2.85 7.24
CA TYR A 46 -7.49 -3.77 6.14
C TYR A 46 -7.84 -3.03 4.85
N ALA A 47 -8.74 -2.03 4.93
CA ALA A 47 -9.14 -1.23 3.77
C ALA A 47 -7.94 -0.48 3.17
N CYS A 48 -7.13 0.20 3.98
CA CYS A 48 -5.96 0.94 3.49
C CYS A 48 -4.91 0.02 2.86
N VAL A 49 -4.61 -1.10 3.49
CA VAL A 49 -3.65 -2.09 2.96
C VAL A 49 -4.16 -2.65 1.64
N ARG A 50 -5.44 -3.03 1.57
CA ARG A 50 -6.07 -3.56 0.37
C ARG A 50 -6.04 -2.56 -0.78
N ILE A 51 -6.48 -1.31 -0.55
CA ILE A 51 -6.51 -0.25 -1.57
C ILE A 51 -5.12 -0.06 -2.18
N LEU A 52 -4.08 0.08 -1.35
CA LEU A 52 -2.73 0.32 -1.82
C LEU A 52 -2.13 -0.90 -2.53
N ALA A 53 -2.36 -2.10 -1.99
CA ALA A 53 -1.83 -3.34 -2.55
C ALA A 53 -2.46 -3.63 -3.92
N GLU A 54 -3.80 -3.55 -4.04
CA GLU A 54 -4.52 -3.74 -5.29
C GLU A 54 -4.17 -2.65 -6.32
N SER A 55 -4.00 -1.39 -5.87
CA SER A 55 -3.62 -0.29 -6.77
C SER A 55 -2.26 -0.51 -7.43
N ILE A 56 -1.25 -0.96 -6.67
CA ILE A 56 0.08 -1.27 -7.22
C ILE A 56 0.05 -2.57 -8.04
N ALA A 57 -0.68 -3.58 -7.56
CA ALA A 57 -0.79 -4.87 -8.25
C ALA A 57 -1.48 -4.76 -9.61
N GLY A 58 -2.45 -3.87 -9.74
CA GLY A 58 -3.18 -3.61 -10.98
C GLY A 58 -2.40 -2.83 -12.04
N LEU A 59 -1.27 -2.21 -11.70
CA LEU A 59 -0.46 -1.48 -12.67
C LEU A 59 0.29 -2.44 -13.60
N PRO A 60 0.21 -2.28 -14.93
CA PRO A 60 1.04 -3.03 -15.86
C PRO A 60 2.53 -2.72 -15.64
N LEU A 61 3.35 -3.77 -15.49
CA LEU A 61 4.79 -3.67 -15.31
C LEU A 61 5.49 -4.21 -16.54
N HIS A 62 6.31 -3.37 -17.18
CA HIS A 62 6.96 -3.71 -18.43
C HIS A 62 8.47 -3.53 -18.36
N VAL A 63 9.17 -4.25 -19.25
CA VAL A 63 10.58 -4.02 -19.57
C VAL A 63 10.64 -3.15 -20.81
N TYR A 64 11.46 -2.10 -20.74
CA TYR A 64 11.69 -1.15 -21.84
C TYR A 64 13.17 -1.12 -22.19
N ALA A 65 13.46 -0.92 -23.48
CA ALA A 65 14.78 -0.52 -23.99
C ALA A 65 14.83 0.99 -24.20
N TYR A 66 16.01 1.58 -24.01
CA TYR A 66 16.27 2.96 -24.43
C TYR A 66 16.43 3.00 -25.95
N GLN A 67 15.64 3.84 -26.62
CA GLN A 67 15.71 4.05 -28.07
C GLN A 67 15.90 5.54 -28.39
N GLY A 68 17.11 5.95 -28.63
CA GLY A 68 17.45 7.36 -28.80
C GLY A 68 17.07 8.18 -27.56
N GLN A 69 16.13 9.13 -27.72
CA GLN A 69 15.56 9.90 -26.60
C GLN A 69 14.25 9.30 -26.09
N GLY A 70 13.77 8.21 -26.68
CA GLY A 70 12.53 7.53 -26.34
C GLY A 70 12.74 6.21 -25.63
N LYS A 71 11.68 5.44 -25.56
CA LYS A 71 11.67 4.08 -25.00
C LYS A 71 10.80 3.18 -25.86
N GLU A 72 11.18 1.92 -25.94
CA GLU A 72 10.41 0.87 -26.60
C GLU A 72 10.13 -0.27 -25.63
N ARG A 73 8.94 -0.85 -25.69
CA ARG A 73 8.59 -2.03 -24.90
C ARG A 73 9.26 -3.27 -25.52
N VAL A 74 9.85 -4.12 -24.68
CA VAL A 74 10.60 -5.31 -25.13
C VAL A 74 9.95 -6.58 -24.57
N PRO A 75 8.89 -7.11 -25.21
CA PRO A 75 8.21 -8.33 -24.77
C PRO A 75 9.09 -9.57 -24.82
N GLU A 76 10.11 -9.60 -25.69
CA GLU A 76 11.03 -10.72 -25.89
C GLU A 76 12.08 -10.83 -24.77
N HIS A 77 12.21 -9.80 -23.93
CA HIS A 77 13.17 -9.83 -22.83
C HIS A 77 12.80 -10.93 -21.81
N PRO A 78 13.74 -11.76 -21.34
CA PRO A 78 13.44 -12.88 -20.44
C PRO A 78 12.70 -12.50 -19.16
N LEU A 79 12.93 -11.28 -18.64
CA LEU A 79 12.22 -10.77 -17.47
C LEU A 79 10.80 -10.30 -17.77
N TYR A 80 10.42 -10.10 -19.04
CA TYR A 80 9.11 -9.56 -19.37
C TYR A 80 7.99 -10.46 -18.85
N PHE A 81 8.01 -11.73 -19.22
CA PHE A 81 7.01 -12.71 -18.79
C PHE A 81 6.95 -12.82 -17.25
N LEU A 82 8.11 -12.85 -16.56
CA LEU A 82 8.18 -12.96 -15.11
C LEU A 82 7.56 -11.76 -14.39
N LEU A 83 7.72 -10.57 -14.95
CA LEU A 83 7.22 -9.33 -14.33
C LEU A 83 5.79 -9.00 -14.73
N HIS A 84 5.42 -9.30 -15.96
CA HIS A 84 4.12 -8.94 -16.53
C HIS A 84 3.07 -10.01 -16.27
N ASP A 85 3.39 -11.29 -16.47
CA ASP A 85 2.41 -12.38 -16.46
C ASP A 85 2.50 -13.26 -15.21
N ALA A 86 3.61 -13.97 -15.01
CA ALA A 86 3.76 -14.93 -13.92
C ALA A 86 5.21 -14.97 -13.38
N PRO A 87 5.46 -14.51 -12.16
CA PRO A 87 6.78 -14.53 -11.54
C PRO A 87 7.26 -15.92 -11.16
N ASN A 88 6.34 -16.87 -11.01
CA ASN A 88 6.56 -18.28 -10.71
C ASN A 88 5.33 -19.10 -11.12
N PRO A 89 5.42 -20.45 -11.13
CA PRO A 89 4.29 -21.32 -11.52
C PRO A 89 3.06 -21.25 -10.61
N GLU A 90 3.18 -20.71 -9.41
CA GLU A 90 2.14 -20.70 -8.38
C GLU A 90 1.32 -19.41 -8.36
N MET A 91 1.86 -18.31 -8.92
CA MET A 91 1.30 -16.97 -8.76
C MET A 91 1.24 -16.22 -10.08
N THR A 92 0.16 -15.48 -10.28
CA THR A 92 0.12 -14.42 -11.28
C THR A 92 0.94 -13.22 -10.82
N SER A 93 1.34 -12.36 -11.74
CA SER A 93 2.09 -11.15 -11.39
C SER A 93 1.28 -10.19 -10.52
N PHE A 94 -0.07 -10.19 -10.66
CA PHE A 94 -0.96 -9.44 -9.78
C PHE A 94 -0.83 -9.91 -8.33
N ILE A 95 -1.04 -11.21 -8.08
CA ILE A 95 -0.97 -11.80 -6.72
C ILE A 95 0.42 -11.59 -6.09
N PHE A 96 1.48 -11.75 -6.88
CA PHE A 96 2.83 -11.49 -6.40
C PHE A 96 3.02 -10.04 -5.94
N ARG A 97 2.61 -9.07 -6.76
CA ARG A 97 2.73 -7.64 -6.42
C ARG A 97 1.85 -7.26 -5.23
N GLU A 98 0.62 -7.79 -5.18
CA GLU A 98 -0.30 -7.59 -4.06
C GLU A 98 0.30 -8.12 -2.75
N THR A 99 0.84 -9.34 -2.76
CA THR A 99 1.51 -9.95 -1.60
C THR A 99 2.71 -9.13 -1.15
N MET A 100 3.61 -8.79 -2.06
CA MET A 100 4.80 -8.01 -1.76
C MET A 100 4.45 -6.60 -1.24
N MET A 101 3.41 -5.97 -1.81
CA MET A 101 2.95 -4.66 -1.34
C MET A 101 2.31 -4.77 0.05
N SER A 102 1.54 -5.81 0.32
CA SER A 102 1.00 -6.08 1.66
C SER A 102 2.12 -6.28 2.69
N HIS A 103 3.21 -6.96 2.33
CA HIS A 103 4.40 -7.07 3.18
C HIS A 103 5.01 -5.70 3.49
N LEU A 104 5.14 -4.83 2.48
CA LEU A 104 5.64 -3.46 2.68
C LEU A 104 4.77 -2.66 3.64
N LEU A 105 3.46 -2.73 3.48
CA LEU A 105 2.50 -1.96 4.26
C LEU A 105 2.36 -2.45 5.71
N LEU A 106 2.64 -3.72 5.97
CA LEU A 106 2.54 -4.31 7.29
C LEU A 106 3.89 -4.32 8.03
N TRP A 107 4.94 -4.85 7.40
CA TRP A 107 6.26 -5.02 8.01
C TRP A 107 7.28 -3.96 7.59
N GLY A 108 6.93 -3.09 6.65
CA GLY A 108 7.85 -2.08 6.13
C GLY A 108 8.94 -2.60 5.20
N ASN A 109 8.93 -3.88 4.89
CA ASN A 109 9.88 -4.52 3.99
C ASN A 109 9.19 -5.62 3.20
N ALA A 110 9.57 -5.80 1.94
CA ALA A 110 9.16 -6.94 1.15
C ALA A 110 10.38 -7.67 0.59
N TYR A 111 10.34 -9.00 0.67
CA TYR A 111 11.42 -9.86 0.22
C TYR A 111 10.89 -10.92 -0.73
N ALA A 112 11.62 -11.18 -1.80
CA ALA A 112 11.40 -12.36 -2.62
C ALA A 112 12.75 -13.02 -2.95
N GLN A 113 12.77 -14.35 -2.92
CA GLN A 113 13.90 -15.12 -3.40
C GLN A 113 13.95 -15.07 -4.92
N ILE A 114 15.11 -14.79 -5.48
CA ILE A 114 15.39 -14.82 -6.91
C ILE A 114 16.02 -16.16 -7.22
N LEU A 115 15.31 -17.02 -7.95
CA LEU A 115 15.89 -18.25 -8.47
C LEU A 115 16.58 -17.97 -9.80
N ARG A 116 17.83 -18.45 -9.93
CA ARG A 116 18.62 -18.29 -11.15
C ARG A 116 19.10 -19.63 -11.68
N ASP A 117 19.25 -19.74 -12.98
CA ASP A 117 19.91 -20.90 -13.61
C ASP A 117 21.44 -20.82 -13.47
N GLY A 118 22.13 -21.87 -13.91
CA GLY A 118 23.60 -21.93 -13.92
C GLY A 118 24.28 -20.86 -14.78
N ARG A 119 23.53 -20.13 -15.61
CA ARG A 119 24.00 -19.00 -16.43
C ARG A 119 23.64 -17.65 -15.82
N GLY A 120 23.02 -17.62 -14.64
CA GLY A 120 22.63 -16.41 -13.95
C GLY A 120 21.28 -15.80 -14.40
N ARG A 121 20.54 -16.44 -15.32
CA ARG A 121 19.23 -15.95 -15.76
C ARG A 121 18.19 -16.18 -14.66
N VAL A 122 17.32 -15.22 -14.46
CA VAL A 122 16.22 -15.32 -13.48
C VAL A 122 15.18 -16.31 -14.01
N LEU A 123 14.88 -17.33 -13.20
CA LEU A 123 13.88 -18.36 -13.49
C LEU A 123 12.56 -18.08 -12.75
N GLY A 124 12.59 -17.39 -11.63
CA GLY A 124 11.40 -17.10 -10.85
C GLY A 124 11.66 -16.25 -9.63
N LEU A 125 10.58 -15.66 -9.11
CA LEU A 125 10.55 -14.83 -7.92
C LEU A 125 9.54 -15.42 -6.93
N TYR A 126 9.98 -15.71 -5.69
CA TYR A 126 9.16 -16.31 -4.65
C TYR A 126 9.12 -15.42 -3.42
N PRO A 127 7.94 -14.92 -3.00
CA PRO A 127 7.83 -14.09 -1.81
C PRO A 127 8.32 -14.80 -0.56
N LEU A 128 9.03 -14.06 0.30
CA LEU A 128 9.51 -14.52 1.60
C LEU A 128 8.85 -13.67 2.70
N LEU A 129 8.39 -14.33 3.76
CA LEU A 129 7.73 -13.66 4.87
C LEU A 129 8.71 -12.74 5.63
N PRO A 130 8.38 -11.44 5.78
CA PRO A 130 9.31 -10.49 6.39
C PRO A 130 9.60 -10.75 7.88
N ASP A 131 8.66 -11.32 8.63
CA ASP A 131 8.83 -11.67 10.04
C ASP A 131 9.84 -12.80 10.28
N LYS A 132 10.19 -13.55 9.21
CA LYS A 132 11.19 -14.62 9.21
C LYS A 132 12.52 -14.21 8.60
N MET A 133 12.65 -12.95 8.18
CA MET A 133 13.84 -12.43 7.49
C MET A 133 14.67 -11.52 8.39
N GLU A 134 15.94 -11.82 8.51
CA GLU A 134 16.93 -10.97 9.17
C GLU A 134 17.95 -10.45 8.16
N VAL A 135 18.22 -9.16 8.20
CA VAL A 135 19.18 -8.49 7.34
C VAL A 135 20.45 -8.19 8.15
N SER A 136 21.57 -8.74 7.74
CA SER A 136 22.83 -8.64 8.48
C SER A 136 24.00 -8.36 7.55
N ARG A 137 25.13 -7.90 8.14
CA ARG A 137 26.39 -7.75 7.43
C ARG A 137 27.42 -8.73 7.96
N ASP A 138 28.14 -9.33 7.04
CA ASP A 138 29.29 -10.17 7.38
C ASP A 138 30.36 -9.32 8.09
N SER A 139 30.79 -9.77 9.26
CA SER A 139 31.73 -9.00 10.10
C SER A 139 33.12 -8.88 9.49
N ARG A 140 33.50 -9.79 8.61
CA ARG A 140 34.80 -9.84 7.96
C ARG A 140 34.84 -9.10 6.64
N THR A 141 33.83 -9.34 5.77
CA THR A 141 33.78 -8.75 4.42
C THR A 141 32.98 -7.44 4.37
N GLY A 142 32.09 -7.21 5.33
CA GLY A 142 31.16 -6.08 5.31
C GLY A 142 29.99 -6.26 4.34
N GLU A 143 29.93 -7.39 3.64
CA GLU A 143 28.88 -7.70 2.68
C GLU A 143 27.53 -7.94 3.35
N LEU A 144 26.46 -7.47 2.69
CA LEU A 144 25.10 -7.68 3.13
C LEU A 144 24.67 -9.11 2.80
N TYR A 145 24.03 -9.78 3.76
CA TYR A 145 23.38 -11.06 3.56
C TYR A 145 22.05 -11.10 4.30
N TYR A 146 21.23 -12.05 3.93
CA TYR A 146 19.91 -12.28 4.49
C TYR A 146 19.87 -13.66 5.13
N THR A 147 19.24 -13.74 6.32
CA THR A 147 18.99 -15.01 6.99
C THR A 147 17.48 -15.24 7.03
N TYR A 148 17.02 -16.28 6.37
CA TYR A 148 15.62 -16.67 6.38
C TYR A 148 15.41 -17.89 7.25
N THR A 149 14.46 -17.80 8.20
CA THR A 149 14.11 -18.90 9.11
C THR A 149 12.89 -19.63 8.54
N ARG A 150 13.07 -20.86 8.07
CA ARG A 150 11.98 -21.71 7.59
C ARG A 150 11.08 -22.15 8.72
N SER A 151 9.76 -22.21 8.51
CA SER A 151 8.85 -22.89 9.43
C SER A 151 8.60 -24.32 8.96
N THR A 152 8.37 -25.21 9.93
CA THR A 152 7.99 -26.61 9.68
C THR A 152 6.64 -26.75 8.97
N GLU A 153 5.79 -25.71 9.01
CA GLU A 153 4.48 -25.70 8.36
C GLU A 153 4.56 -25.46 6.85
N GLU A 154 5.63 -24.81 6.36
CA GLU A 154 5.79 -24.48 4.94
C GLU A 154 6.26 -25.68 4.12
N ASN A 155 6.91 -26.67 4.74
CA ASN A 155 7.29 -27.89 4.08
C ASN A 155 7.48 -29.04 5.10
N PRO A 156 6.44 -29.88 5.31
CA PRO A 156 6.48 -30.98 6.26
C PRO A 156 7.53 -32.07 5.91
N ASN A 157 8.04 -32.10 4.69
CA ASN A 157 9.05 -33.03 4.25
C ASN A 157 10.50 -32.59 4.56
N PHE A 158 10.69 -31.33 4.96
CA PHE A 158 11.98 -30.86 5.43
C PHE A 158 11.95 -30.70 6.95
N ALA A 159 12.41 -31.72 7.65
CA ALA A 159 12.55 -31.76 9.12
C ALA A 159 13.53 -30.68 9.67
N ASP A 160 14.12 -29.88 8.82
CA ASP A 160 15.13 -28.89 9.19
C ASP A 160 14.44 -27.53 9.47
N LYS A 161 14.31 -27.19 10.75
CA LYS A 161 14.11 -25.82 11.22
C LYS A 161 15.37 -24.98 10.94
N GLY A 162 15.89 -25.07 9.68
CA GLY A 162 17.16 -24.49 9.34
C GLY A 162 17.02 -23.02 8.98
N GLN A 163 17.98 -22.23 9.43
CA GLN A 163 18.22 -20.91 8.88
C GLN A 163 18.95 -21.05 7.55
N ILE A 164 18.45 -20.36 6.52
CA ILE A 164 19.11 -20.29 5.23
C ILE A 164 19.76 -18.92 5.11
N ARG A 165 21.05 -18.92 4.81
CA ARG A 165 21.75 -17.70 4.44
C ARG A 165 21.63 -17.47 2.94
N LEU A 166 20.98 -16.38 2.54
CA LEU A 166 20.82 -15.94 1.16
C LEU A 166 21.80 -14.79 0.89
N ARG A 167 22.39 -14.79 -0.30
CA ARG A 167 23.26 -13.69 -0.75
C ARG A 167 22.40 -12.52 -1.18
N ARG A 168 22.97 -11.33 -1.19
CA ARG A 168 22.29 -10.11 -1.64
C ARG A 168 21.72 -10.22 -3.06
N GLU A 169 22.43 -10.89 -3.95
CA GLU A 169 22.05 -11.07 -5.34
C GLU A 169 20.88 -12.05 -5.53
N ASP A 170 20.62 -12.91 -4.54
CA ASP A 170 19.56 -13.91 -4.57
C ASP A 170 18.26 -13.42 -3.88
N VAL A 171 18.21 -12.15 -3.46
CA VAL A 171 17.04 -11.58 -2.78
C VAL A 171 16.63 -10.26 -3.44
N LEU A 172 15.41 -10.20 -3.93
CA LEU A 172 14.74 -8.95 -4.22
C LEU A 172 14.27 -8.38 -2.88
N HIS A 173 14.86 -7.27 -2.46
CA HIS A 173 14.47 -6.54 -1.25
C HIS A 173 13.96 -5.16 -1.62
N ILE A 174 12.73 -4.88 -1.27
CA ILE A 174 12.09 -3.57 -1.39
C ILE A 174 11.91 -3.01 0.03
N PRO A 175 12.73 -2.05 0.47
CA PRO A 175 12.59 -1.45 1.79
C PRO A 175 11.58 -0.30 1.77
N GLY A 176 10.81 -0.17 2.85
CA GLY A 176 9.99 1.01 3.13
C GLY A 176 10.81 2.19 3.66
N LEU A 177 10.16 3.07 4.41
CA LEU A 177 10.85 4.16 5.12
C LEU A 177 11.64 3.59 6.31
N GLY A 178 12.93 3.91 6.39
CA GLY A 178 13.82 3.50 7.47
C GLY A 178 14.93 4.53 7.69
N PHE A 179 15.67 4.43 8.82
CA PHE A 179 16.75 5.37 9.13
C PHE A 179 18.09 5.03 8.45
N ASP A 180 18.35 3.75 8.22
CA ASP A 180 19.63 3.27 7.69
C ASP A 180 19.62 3.10 6.16
N GLY A 181 18.45 3.24 5.52
CA GLY A 181 18.28 3.03 4.09
C GLY A 181 18.38 1.57 3.65
N LEU A 182 18.47 0.64 4.60
CA LEU A 182 18.56 -0.82 4.35
C LEU A 182 17.26 -1.52 4.75
N VAL A 183 16.76 -1.21 5.95
CA VAL A 183 15.57 -1.85 6.51
C VAL A 183 14.51 -0.79 6.79
N GLY A 184 13.29 -1.00 6.29
CA GLY A 184 12.14 -0.15 6.57
C GLY A 184 11.51 -0.49 7.91
N TYR A 185 10.89 0.50 8.56
CA TYR A 185 10.11 0.30 9.77
C TYR A 185 8.72 -0.26 9.45
N SER A 186 8.22 -1.15 10.30
CA SER A 186 6.83 -1.59 10.24
C SER A 186 5.90 -0.39 10.48
N PRO A 187 5.02 -0.04 9.53
CA PRO A 187 4.02 1.00 9.74
C PRO A 187 3.09 0.68 10.90
N ILE A 188 2.80 -0.61 11.10
CA ILE A 188 1.99 -1.09 12.23
C ILE A 188 2.67 -0.82 13.57
N ALA A 189 3.96 -1.12 13.67
CA ALA A 189 4.73 -0.84 14.88
C ALA A 189 4.82 0.66 15.18
N MET A 190 4.97 1.49 14.15
CA MET A 190 5.01 2.96 14.29
C MET A 190 3.67 3.54 14.76
N ALA A 191 2.55 2.98 14.32
CA ALA A 191 1.19 3.43 14.66
C ALA A 191 0.51 2.56 15.73
N LYS A 192 1.27 1.75 16.48
CA LYS A 192 0.70 0.75 17.39
C LYS A 192 -0.31 1.31 18.40
N ASN A 193 -0.10 2.54 18.89
CA ASN A 193 -1.02 3.13 19.87
C ASN A 193 -2.34 3.54 19.21
N ALA A 194 -2.33 4.12 18.03
CA ALA A 194 -3.54 4.48 17.27
C ALA A 194 -4.35 3.22 16.93
N ILE A 195 -3.69 2.17 16.44
CA ILE A 195 -4.32 0.88 16.14
C ILE A 195 -4.84 0.22 17.42
N GLY A 196 -4.08 0.30 18.51
CA GLY A 196 -4.49 -0.25 19.82
C GLY A 196 -5.74 0.43 20.39
N ILE A 197 -5.87 1.75 20.22
CA ILE A 197 -7.06 2.51 20.58
C ILE A 197 -8.25 2.08 19.70
N ALA A 198 -8.05 1.92 18.39
CA ALA A 198 -9.10 1.46 17.48
C ALA A 198 -9.63 0.08 17.89
N LEU A 199 -8.74 -0.89 18.15
CA LEU A 199 -9.11 -2.22 18.63
C LEU A 199 -9.86 -2.17 19.99
N ALA A 200 -9.38 -1.36 20.94
CA ALA A 200 -10.03 -1.20 22.23
C ALA A 200 -11.42 -0.58 22.10
N THR A 201 -11.59 0.39 21.19
CA THR A 201 -12.88 1.03 20.92
C THR A 201 -13.87 0.06 20.30
N GLU A 202 -13.41 -0.77 19.34
CA GLU A 202 -14.25 -1.82 18.75
C GLU A 202 -14.71 -2.85 19.78
N GLU A 203 -13.80 -3.31 20.64
CA GLU A 203 -14.13 -4.26 21.71
C GLU A 203 -15.07 -3.65 22.74
N TYR A 204 -14.85 -2.40 23.14
CA TYR A 204 -15.77 -1.69 24.04
C TYR A 204 -17.17 -1.61 23.43
N GLY A 205 -17.29 -1.20 22.15
CA GLY A 205 -18.56 -1.15 21.45
C GLY A 205 -19.24 -2.52 21.37
N ALA A 206 -18.48 -3.56 21.03
CA ALA A 206 -18.99 -4.93 20.99
C ALA A 206 -19.51 -5.40 22.38
N ALA A 207 -18.76 -5.13 23.44
CA ALA A 207 -19.15 -5.45 24.79
C ALA A 207 -20.41 -4.67 25.27
N PHE A 208 -20.46 -3.38 24.91
CA PHE A 208 -21.62 -2.53 25.19
C PHE A 208 -22.90 -3.05 24.54
N PHE A 209 -22.85 -3.36 23.26
CA PHE A 209 -24.00 -3.92 22.54
C PHE A 209 -24.35 -5.33 23.01
N LYS A 210 -23.33 -6.19 23.28
CA LYS A 210 -23.57 -7.53 23.86
C LYS A 210 -24.32 -7.49 25.16
N ASN A 211 -24.09 -6.47 25.99
CA ASN A 211 -24.76 -6.28 27.26
C ASN A 211 -26.10 -5.53 27.14
N GLY A 212 -26.65 -5.40 25.93
CA GLY A 212 -27.93 -4.78 25.65
C GLY A 212 -27.93 -3.25 25.67
N ALA A 213 -26.75 -2.64 25.38
CA ALA A 213 -26.55 -1.19 25.36
C ALA A 213 -26.94 -0.49 26.69
N ARG A 214 -26.86 -1.19 27.82
CA ARG A 214 -27.13 -0.64 29.13
C ARG A 214 -25.84 -0.30 29.85
N PRO A 215 -25.69 0.92 30.36
CA PRO A 215 -24.58 1.26 31.24
C PRO A 215 -24.61 0.45 32.51
N GLY A 216 -23.43 0.23 33.10
CA GLY A 216 -23.30 -0.42 34.39
C GLY A 216 -24.05 0.36 35.50
N GLY A 217 -24.63 -0.34 36.41
CA GLY A 217 -25.34 0.27 37.53
C GLY A 217 -25.15 -0.52 38.83
N VAL A 218 -25.60 0.07 39.90
CA VAL A 218 -25.65 -0.55 41.24
C VAL A 218 -27.09 -0.89 41.58
N LEU A 219 -27.29 -2.08 42.09
CA LEU A 219 -28.53 -2.46 42.78
C LEU A 219 -28.34 -2.16 44.26
N GLU A 220 -29.03 -1.15 44.76
CA GLU A 220 -29.07 -0.80 46.19
C GLU A 220 -30.17 -1.57 46.86
N HIS A 221 -29.82 -2.29 47.92
CA HIS A 221 -30.79 -3.01 48.78
C HIS A 221 -30.80 -2.40 50.16
N PRO A 222 -31.97 -2.11 50.75
CA PRO A 222 -32.06 -1.41 52.05
C PRO A 222 -31.57 -2.22 53.26
N GLY A 223 -31.37 -3.52 53.10
CA GLY A 223 -30.85 -4.42 54.13
C GLY A 223 -29.58 -5.13 53.74
N VAL A 224 -29.05 -5.96 54.64
CA VAL A 224 -27.84 -6.76 54.38
C VAL A 224 -28.24 -8.05 53.66
N LEU A 225 -27.73 -8.21 52.44
CA LEU A 225 -27.91 -9.45 51.66
C LEU A 225 -26.93 -10.53 52.12
N LYS A 226 -27.44 -11.75 52.40
CA LYS A 226 -26.61 -12.91 52.76
C LYS A 226 -25.72 -13.35 51.56
N ASP A 227 -26.22 -13.20 50.35
CA ASP A 227 -25.52 -13.59 49.12
C ASP A 227 -25.86 -12.60 48.01
N PRO A 228 -25.02 -11.54 47.83
CA PRO A 228 -25.19 -10.55 46.75
C PRO A 228 -25.03 -11.13 45.36
N SER A 229 -24.32 -12.30 45.21
CA SER A 229 -24.09 -12.92 43.91
C SER A 229 -25.37 -13.43 43.27
N LYS A 230 -26.29 -14.00 44.06
CA LYS A 230 -27.58 -14.48 43.54
C LYS A 230 -28.45 -13.36 42.96
N LEU A 231 -28.47 -12.19 43.60
CA LEU A 231 -29.20 -11.04 43.10
C LEU A 231 -28.60 -10.56 41.76
N ARG A 232 -27.26 -10.51 41.68
CA ARG A 232 -26.55 -10.11 40.47
C ARG A 232 -26.77 -11.11 39.32
N GLU A 233 -26.72 -12.42 39.62
CA GLU A 233 -26.94 -13.46 38.60
C GLU A 233 -28.38 -13.46 38.09
N SER A 234 -29.35 -13.35 38.99
CA SER A 234 -30.77 -13.23 38.64
C SER A 234 -31.02 -11.99 37.78
N TRP A 235 -30.44 -10.85 38.17
CA TRP A 235 -30.53 -9.62 37.36
C TRP A 235 -29.95 -9.82 35.97
N HIS A 236 -28.76 -10.41 35.88
CA HIS A 236 -28.10 -10.64 34.60
C HIS A 236 -28.85 -11.63 33.70
N ALA A 237 -29.44 -12.66 34.29
CA ALA A 237 -30.23 -13.66 33.55
C ALA A 237 -31.49 -13.07 32.93
N VAL A 238 -32.17 -12.14 33.65
CA VAL A 238 -33.44 -11.55 33.20
C VAL A 238 -33.23 -10.33 32.30
N TYR A 239 -32.25 -9.49 32.61
CA TYR A 239 -32.06 -8.18 31.98
C TYR A 239 -30.73 -8.03 31.20
N GLY A 240 -29.83 -9.00 31.28
CA GLY A 240 -28.58 -9.01 30.52
C GLY A 240 -28.78 -9.48 29.07
N GLY A 241 -27.88 -9.03 28.17
CA GLY A 241 -27.85 -9.44 26.76
C GLY A 241 -28.80 -8.69 25.86
N THR A 242 -28.49 -8.76 24.54
CA THR A 242 -29.23 -8.05 23.48
C THR A 242 -30.69 -8.44 23.34
N MET A 243 -31.00 -9.70 23.62
CA MET A 243 -32.38 -10.23 23.52
C MET A 243 -33.32 -9.71 24.63
N ASN A 244 -32.79 -9.16 25.73
CA ASN A 244 -33.54 -8.65 26.86
C ASN A 244 -33.58 -7.11 26.89
N THR A 245 -33.13 -6.45 25.84
CA THR A 245 -33.13 -4.99 25.71
C THR A 245 -34.59 -4.48 25.72
N GLY A 246 -34.87 -3.46 26.54
CA GLY A 246 -36.21 -2.86 26.62
C GLY A 246 -37.17 -3.53 27.59
N ARG A 247 -36.81 -4.63 28.26
CA ARG A 247 -37.66 -5.23 29.29
C ARG A 247 -37.81 -4.31 30.50
N ILE A 248 -39.03 -4.20 30.99
CA ILE A 248 -39.33 -3.45 32.22
C ILE A 248 -38.81 -4.24 33.43
N ALA A 249 -38.00 -3.59 34.25
CA ALA A 249 -37.52 -4.18 35.49
C ALA A 249 -38.53 -3.91 36.62
N VAL A 250 -38.96 -4.99 37.30
CA VAL A 250 -39.71 -4.88 38.53
C VAL A 250 -38.74 -5.16 39.67
N LEU A 251 -38.59 -4.18 40.57
CA LEU A 251 -37.68 -4.27 41.72
C LEU A 251 -38.52 -4.50 42.97
N GLU A 252 -38.24 -5.62 43.63
CA GLU A 252 -38.94 -6.02 44.88
C GLU A 252 -38.11 -5.62 46.10
N GLU A 253 -38.69 -5.69 47.28
CA GLU A 253 -38.05 -5.49 48.61
C GLU A 253 -37.28 -4.17 48.74
N GLY A 254 -37.72 -3.12 48.04
CA GLY A 254 -37.10 -1.78 48.13
C GLY A 254 -35.75 -1.66 47.43
N VAL A 255 -35.36 -2.62 46.59
CA VAL A 255 -34.17 -2.52 45.75
C VAL A 255 -34.32 -1.34 44.80
N LYS A 256 -33.26 -0.54 44.65
CA LYS A 256 -33.20 0.57 43.72
C LYS A 256 -32.07 0.29 42.72
N TYR A 257 -32.31 0.60 41.46
CA TYR A 257 -31.25 0.63 40.42
C TYR A 257 -30.75 2.05 40.26
N GLN A 258 -29.45 2.23 40.45
CA GLN A 258 -28.77 3.51 40.19
C GLN A 258 -27.71 3.30 39.11
N GLN A 259 -27.82 4.07 38.08
CA GLN A 259 -26.83 4.06 37.01
C GLN A 259 -25.53 4.75 37.45
N ILE A 260 -24.40 4.05 37.40
CA ILE A 260 -23.08 4.60 37.79
C ILE A 260 -22.31 5.12 36.57
N ALA A 261 -22.44 4.44 35.44
CA ALA A 261 -21.70 4.82 34.25
C ALA A 261 -22.40 5.98 33.53
N ILE A 262 -21.65 7.02 33.21
CA ILE A 262 -22.07 8.02 32.25
C ILE A 262 -21.99 7.32 30.87
N PRO A 263 -23.13 7.12 30.17
CA PRO A 263 -23.05 6.61 28.79
C PRO A 263 -22.18 7.57 28.02
N PRO A 264 -21.17 7.11 27.28
CA PRO A 264 -20.59 7.97 26.25
C PRO A 264 -21.75 8.41 25.37
N GLU A 265 -21.93 9.71 25.22
CA GLU A 265 -22.93 10.20 24.27
C GLU A 265 -22.69 9.45 22.94
N GLU A 266 -23.73 8.88 22.35
CA GLU A 266 -23.60 8.04 21.15
C GLU A 266 -22.86 8.78 20.04
N ALA A 267 -23.04 10.12 19.97
CA ALA A 267 -22.31 11.00 19.08
C ALA A 267 -20.80 10.97 19.33
N GLN A 268 -20.32 11.05 20.59
CA GLN A 268 -18.90 11.04 20.91
C GLN A 268 -18.24 9.70 20.59
N PHE A 269 -18.95 8.60 20.77
CA PHE A 269 -18.45 7.28 20.37
C PHE A 269 -18.29 7.15 18.87
N LEU A 270 -19.27 7.61 18.09
CA LEU A 270 -19.20 7.61 16.64
C LEU A 270 -18.11 8.56 16.11
N GLU A 271 -17.97 9.75 16.69
CA GLU A 271 -16.89 10.69 16.37
C GLU A 271 -15.52 10.09 16.66
N THR A 272 -15.35 9.41 17.79
CA THR A 272 -14.10 8.72 18.12
C THR A 272 -13.77 7.64 17.11
N ARG A 273 -14.74 6.83 16.67
CA ARG A 273 -14.51 5.81 15.63
C ARG A 273 -14.12 6.44 14.31
N LYS A 274 -14.77 7.51 13.88
CA LYS A 274 -14.41 8.25 12.66
C LYS A 274 -12.99 8.80 12.74
N PHE A 275 -12.66 9.44 13.86
CA PHE A 275 -11.31 9.95 14.08
C PHE A 275 -10.25 8.84 13.97
N GLN A 276 -10.51 7.64 14.50
CA GLN A 276 -9.58 6.51 14.37
C GLN A 276 -9.41 6.06 12.92
N ILE A 277 -10.50 6.04 12.13
CA ILE A 277 -10.42 5.73 10.69
C ILE A 277 -9.56 6.75 9.97
N ASP A 278 -9.77 8.04 10.23
CA ASP A 278 -9.00 9.13 9.62
C ASP A 278 -7.51 9.07 10.01
N GLU A 279 -7.20 8.72 11.25
CA GLU A 279 -5.83 8.60 11.74
C GLU A 279 -5.10 7.44 11.05
N ILE A 280 -5.76 6.30 10.87
CA ILE A 280 -5.22 5.15 10.13
C ILE A 280 -5.09 5.48 8.64
N ALA A 281 -6.09 6.13 8.03
CA ALA A 281 -6.04 6.56 6.64
C ALA A 281 -4.86 7.53 6.39
N ARG A 282 -4.60 8.44 7.33
CA ARG A 282 -3.46 9.37 7.30
C ARG A 282 -2.11 8.65 7.39
N LEU A 283 -2.00 7.60 8.20
CA LEU A 283 -0.79 6.77 8.27
C LEU A 283 -0.41 6.22 6.90
N TYR A 284 -1.39 5.70 6.17
CA TYR A 284 -1.21 5.11 4.84
C TYR A 284 -1.31 6.13 3.70
N ARG A 285 -1.64 7.40 3.98
CA ARG A 285 -1.91 8.45 3.00
C ARG A 285 -3.03 8.08 2.03
N VAL A 286 -4.03 7.33 2.50
CA VAL A 286 -5.22 7.00 1.75
C VAL A 286 -6.26 8.10 1.97
N PRO A 287 -6.84 8.70 0.92
CA PRO A 287 -7.90 9.69 1.07
C PRO A 287 -9.12 9.11 1.80
N PRO A 288 -9.74 9.85 2.73
CA PRO A 288 -10.87 9.36 3.53
C PRO A 288 -12.04 8.82 2.70
N HIS A 289 -12.35 9.42 1.56
CA HIS A 289 -13.42 8.95 0.68
C HIS A 289 -13.21 7.52 0.17
N MET A 290 -11.95 7.08 -0.01
CA MET A 290 -11.63 5.72 -0.45
C MET A 290 -11.85 4.67 0.65
N VAL A 291 -11.83 5.06 1.92
CA VAL A 291 -12.15 4.19 3.06
C VAL A 291 -13.59 4.38 3.56
N GLY A 292 -14.42 5.08 2.78
CA GLY A 292 -15.86 5.20 3.03
C GLY A 292 -16.29 6.43 3.83
N ASP A 293 -15.40 7.37 4.14
CA ASP A 293 -15.77 8.65 4.74
C ASP A 293 -16.02 9.71 3.66
N LEU A 294 -17.31 10.00 3.42
CA LEU A 294 -17.78 10.95 2.41
C LEU A 294 -18.24 12.30 3.00
N GLU A 295 -18.17 12.50 4.31
CA GLU A 295 -18.76 13.69 4.96
C GLU A 295 -18.24 15.03 4.44
N LYS A 296 -16.98 15.07 4.02
CA LYS A 296 -16.34 16.30 3.50
C LYS A 296 -16.08 16.25 2.01
N SER A 297 -16.74 15.33 1.29
CA SER A 297 -16.46 15.05 -0.11
C SER A 297 -17.52 15.66 -1.02
N SER A 298 -17.11 16.58 -1.91
CA SER A 298 -17.88 17.00 -3.10
C SER A 298 -17.30 16.30 -4.33
N PHE A 299 -18.06 16.19 -5.42
CA PHE A 299 -17.59 15.53 -6.65
C PHE A 299 -16.25 16.10 -7.16
N SER A 300 -16.10 17.43 -7.16
CA SER A 300 -14.85 18.07 -7.58
C SER A 300 -13.67 17.78 -6.65
N ASN A 301 -13.94 17.64 -5.36
CA ASN A 301 -12.90 17.29 -4.38
C ASN A 301 -12.46 15.84 -4.50
N ILE A 302 -13.37 14.92 -4.83
CA ILE A 302 -13.06 13.49 -5.02
C ILE A 302 -12.12 13.30 -6.21
N GLU A 303 -12.39 13.97 -7.33
CA GLU A 303 -11.51 13.90 -8.51
C GLU A 303 -10.12 14.42 -8.20
N GLN A 304 -10.02 15.59 -7.57
CA GLN A 304 -8.75 16.17 -7.15
C GLN A 304 -8.00 15.25 -6.16
N GLN A 305 -8.68 14.72 -5.16
CA GLN A 305 -8.09 13.79 -4.18
C GLN A 305 -7.62 12.48 -4.83
N SER A 306 -8.31 12.01 -5.87
CA SER A 306 -7.89 10.83 -6.64
C SER A 306 -6.60 11.08 -7.40
N LEU A 307 -6.43 12.25 -8.02
CA LEU A 307 -5.18 12.66 -8.66
C LEU A 307 -4.04 12.82 -7.64
N GLU A 308 -4.33 13.41 -6.48
CA GLU A 308 -3.38 13.55 -5.38
C GLU A 308 -2.96 12.19 -4.82
N PHE A 309 -3.87 11.24 -4.71
CA PHE A 309 -3.57 9.86 -4.30
C PHE A 309 -2.56 9.21 -5.24
N VAL A 310 -2.75 9.34 -6.56
CA VAL A 310 -1.77 8.82 -7.53
C VAL A 310 -0.43 9.52 -7.37
N LYS A 311 -0.41 10.85 -7.31
CA LYS A 311 0.80 11.66 -7.28
C LYS A 311 1.61 11.52 -6.00
N TYR A 312 0.95 11.57 -4.84
CA TYR A 312 1.63 11.67 -3.54
C TYR A 312 1.67 10.35 -2.76
N THR A 313 0.75 9.42 -3.06
CA THR A 313 0.70 8.13 -2.36
C THR A 313 1.24 7.00 -3.21
N LEU A 314 0.74 6.80 -4.42
CA LEU A 314 1.17 5.67 -5.26
C LEU A 314 2.53 5.89 -5.91
N ASN A 315 2.81 7.08 -6.45
CA ASN A 315 4.06 7.33 -7.18
C ASN A 315 5.34 7.05 -6.35
N PRO A 316 5.45 7.42 -5.06
CA PRO A 316 6.59 7.03 -4.24
C PRO A 316 6.79 5.51 -4.13
N TRP A 317 5.71 4.72 -4.08
CA TRP A 317 5.77 3.27 -4.09
C TRP A 317 6.21 2.73 -5.45
N VAL A 318 5.64 3.27 -6.54
CA VAL A 318 6.04 2.94 -7.92
C VAL A 318 7.55 3.10 -8.10
N VAL A 319 8.09 4.26 -7.73
CA VAL A 319 9.53 4.55 -7.84
C VAL A 319 10.37 3.57 -7.02
N ARG A 320 9.95 3.24 -5.77
CA ARG A 320 10.65 2.24 -4.94
C ARG A 320 10.72 0.88 -5.62
N TRP A 321 9.58 0.43 -6.12
CA TRP A 321 9.48 -0.83 -6.81
C TRP A 321 10.37 -0.87 -8.04
N GLU A 322 10.25 0.11 -8.93
CA GLU A 322 11.04 0.19 -10.17
C GLU A 322 12.53 0.14 -9.88
N GLN A 323 13.01 0.97 -8.97
CA GLN A 323 14.43 1.02 -8.62
C GLN A 323 14.93 -0.26 -7.95
N SER A 324 14.11 -0.88 -7.08
CA SER A 324 14.48 -2.14 -6.42
C SER A 324 14.54 -3.29 -7.41
N LEU A 325 13.56 -3.39 -8.32
CA LEU A 325 13.52 -4.40 -9.39
C LEU A 325 14.71 -4.24 -10.34
N GLN A 326 14.99 -3.03 -10.81
CA GLN A 326 16.13 -2.77 -11.70
C GLN A 326 17.45 -3.16 -11.02
N LYS A 327 17.61 -2.82 -9.74
CA LYS A 327 18.82 -3.13 -8.99
C LYS A 327 19.02 -4.62 -8.73
N ALA A 328 17.94 -5.38 -8.55
CA ALA A 328 18.00 -6.80 -8.21
C ALA A 328 18.03 -7.72 -9.43
N LEU A 329 17.34 -7.35 -10.51
CA LEU A 329 17.10 -8.24 -11.64
C LEU A 329 17.96 -7.95 -12.86
N LEU A 330 18.31 -6.68 -13.10
CA LEU A 330 19.15 -6.28 -14.22
C LEU A 330 20.63 -6.21 -13.81
N THR A 331 21.50 -6.75 -14.64
CA THR A 331 22.96 -6.59 -14.51
C THR A 331 23.38 -5.14 -14.79
N ASP A 332 24.61 -4.77 -14.37
CA ASP A 332 25.15 -3.42 -14.64
C ASP A 332 25.27 -3.09 -16.14
N LYS A 333 25.40 -4.11 -16.99
CA LYS A 333 25.39 -3.95 -18.46
C LYS A 333 23.98 -3.71 -18.96
N GLU A 334 23.03 -4.56 -18.55
CA GLU A 334 21.63 -4.45 -18.99
C GLU A 334 20.98 -3.14 -18.55
N ARG A 335 21.35 -2.59 -17.38
CA ARG A 335 20.83 -1.29 -16.90
C ARG A 335 21.19 -0.10 -17.77
N LYS A 336 22.14 -0.24 -18.72
CA LYS A 336 22.46 0.80 -19.70
C LYS A 336 21.48 0.82 -20.86
N ASP A 337 20.96 -0.36 -21.20
CA ASP A 337 20.13 -0.58 -22.38
C ASP A 337 18.66 -0.78 -22.02
N TYR A 338 18.37 -1.33 -20.83
CA TYR A 338 17.03 -1.69 -20.39
C TYR A 338 16.66 -1.07 -19.03
N PHE A 339 15.37 -0.87 -18.83
CA PHE A 339 14.80 -0.48 -17.53
C PHE A 339 13.42 -1.10 -17.34
N ILE A 340 13.01 -1.22 -16.06
CA ILE A 340 11.73 -1.77 -15.65
C ILE A 340 10.86 -0.61 -15.17
N ARG A 341 9.64 -0.50 -15.69
CA ARG A 341 8.75 0.61 -15.35
C ARG A 341 7.29 0.20 -15.35
N PHE A 342 6.55 0.73 -14.37
CA PHE A 342 5.09 0.65 -14.36
C PHE A 342 4.47 1.60 -15.39
N ASN A 343 3.38 1.16 -16.00
CA ASN A 343 2.52 2.06 -16.73
C ASN A 343 1.46 2.63 -15.79
N VAL A 344 1.63 3.87 -15.38
CA VAL A 344 0.71 4.59 -14.49
C VAL A 344 -0.36 5.37 -15.26
N ASP A 345 -0.28 5.41 -16.59
CA ASP A 345 -1.16 6.21 -17.43
C ASP A 345 -2.64 5.81 -17.21
N GLY A 346 -2.90 4.54 -16.94
CA GLY A 346 -4.24 4.04 -16.65
C GLY A 346 -4.89 4.66 -15.40
N LEU A 347 -4.09 4.98 -14.37
CA LEU A 347 -4.57 5.63 -13.14
C LEU A 347 -4.74 7.15 -13.29
N LEU A 348 -3.91 7.76 -14.13
CA LEU A 348 -3.96 9.20 -14.43
C LEU A 348 -4.99 9.51 -15.51
N ARG A 349 -5.46 8.48 -16.21
CA ARG A 349 -6.53 8.61 -17.18
C ARG A 349 -7.81 8.99 -16.43
N GLY A 350 -8.15 10.29 -16.45
CA GLY A 350 -9.44 10.80 -16.00
C GLY A 350 -10.62 10.06 -16.63
N ASP A 351 -11.81 10.63 -16.55
CA ASP A 351 -12.94 10.05 -17.23
C ASP A 351 -12.67 9.87 -18.75
N TYR A 352 -13.48 9.07 -19.40
CA TYR A 352 -13.38 8.79 -20.84
C TYR A 352 -13.29 10.09 -21.66
N LYS A 353 -14.01 11.13 -21.26
CA LYS A 353 -14.06 12.42 -21.95
C LYS A 353 -12.70 13.13 -21.90
N SER A 354 -12.12 13.30 -20.72
CA SER A 354 -10.79 13.94 -20.56
C SER A 354 -9.70 13.20 -21.34
N ARG A 355 -9.76 11.86 -21.39
CA ARG A 355 -8.85 11.04 -22.18
C ARG A 355 -8.99 11.29 -23.67
N MET A 356 -10.22 11.28 -24.19
CA MET A 356 -10.50 11.54 -25.61
C MET A 356 -10.10 12.96 -26.01
N GLU A 357 -10.35 13.94 -25.15
CA GLU A 357 -9.88 15.32 -25.34
C GLU A 357 -8.35 15.40 -25.42
N GLY A 358 -7.64 14.69 -24.53
CA GLY A 358 -6.17 14.58 -24.55
C GLY A 358 -5.66 13.97 -25.87
N TYR A 359 -6.29 12.91 -26.36
CA TYR A 359 -5.93 12.30 -27.65
C TYR A 359 -6.20 13.23 -28.83
N ALA A 360 -7.32 13.95 -28.81
CA ALA A 360 -7.63 14.93 -29.83
C ALA A 360 -6.57 16.02 -29.90
N ILE A 361 -6.15 16.55 -28.73
CA ILE A 361 -5.06 17.52 -28.64
C ILE A 361 -3.74 16.94 -29.17
N GLY A 362 -3.39 15.72 -28.78
CA GLY A 362 -2.18 15.03 -29.24
C GLY A 362 -2.16 14.82 -30.76
N ARG A 363 -3.29 14.41 -31.32
CA ARG A 363 -3.48 14.21 -32.76
C ARG A 363 -3.38 15.52 -33.54
N GLN A 364 -4.02 16.59 -33.06
CA GLN A 364 -4.02 17.90 -33.69
C GLN A 364 -2.66 18.60 -33.67
N ASN A 365 -1.83 18.32 -32.68
CA ASN A 365 -0.51 18.92 -32.52
C ASN A 365 0.62 18.04 -33.08
N GLY A 366 0.32 16.90 -33.70
CA GLY A 366 1.29 16.08 -34.42
C GLY A 366 2.21 15.25 -33.55
N TRP A 367 1.90 15.00 -32.29
CA TRP A 367 2.68 14.17 -31.36
C TRP A 367 2.09 12.78 -31.10
N LEU A 368 0.85 12.52 -31.60
CA LEU A 368 0.23 11.20 -31.61
C LEU A 368 -0.24 10.85 -33.03
N SER A 369 0.07 9.64 -33.48
CA SER A 369 -0.54 9.02 -34.66
C SER A 369 -1.88 8.37 -34.31
N ALA A 370 -2.65 7.92 -35.31
CA ALA A 370 -3.85 7.15 -35.04
C ALA A 370 -3.52 5.81 -34.39
N ASN A 371 -2.42 5.16 -34.79
CA ASN A 371 -1.99 3.89 -34.24
C ASN A 371 -1.45 4.03 -32.82
N ASP A 372 -0.82 5.15 -32.45
CA ASP A 372 -0.44 5.40 -31.07
C ASP A 372 -1.68 5.40 -30.16
N ILE A 373 -2.76 6.09 -30.59
CA ILE A 373 -4.02 6.15 -29.83
C ILE A 373 -4.67 4.76 -29.76
N ARG A 374 -4.71 4.04 -30.89
CA ARG A 374 -5.27 2.68 -30.95
C ARG A 374 -4.51 1.70 -30.06
N CYS A 375 -3.19 1.79 -30.03
CA CYS A 375 -2.34 1.02 -29.12
C CYS A 375 -2.63 1.33 -27.64
N LEU A 376 -2.89 2.61 -27.32
CA LEU A 376 -3.26 3.03 -25.96
C LEU A 376 -4.67 2.53 -25.55
N GLU A 377 -5.56 2.26 -26.50
CA GLU A 377 -6.94 1.78 -26.28
C GLU A 377 -7.08 0.27 -26.59
N ASP A 378 -5.97 -0.47 -26.72
CA ASP A 378 -5.93 -1.91 -27.02
C ASP A 378 -6.68 -2.29 -28.30
N MET A 379 -6.67 -1.40 -29.31
CA MET A 379 -7.25 -1.61 -30.62
C MET A 379 -6.20 -2.09 -31.62
N ASN A 380 -6.61 -2.91 -32.60
CA ASN A 380 -5.72 -3.32 -33.69
C ASN A 380 -5.23 -2.09 -34.47
N PRO A 381 -3.96 -2.05 -34.91
CA PRO A 381 -3.45 -0.95 -35.71
C PRO A 381 -4.17 -0.85 -37.08
N ILE A 382 -4.17 0.33 -37.66
CA ILE A 382 -4.53 0.60 -39.03
C ILE A 382 -3.29 0.36 -39.88
N GLU A 383 -3.45 -0.23 -41.07
CA GLU A 383 -2.33 -0.51 -41.97
C GLU A 383 -1.56 0.78 -42.36
N ALA A 384 -0.26 0.64 -42.59
CA ALA A 384 0.60 1.79 -42.87
C ALA A 384 0.21 2.54 -44.16
N ASP A 385 -0.28 1.81 -45.17
CA ASP A 385 -0.76 2.36 -46.44
C ASP A 385 -2.11 3.11 -46.29
N GLU A 386 -2.88 2.79 -45.25
CA GLU A 386 -4.09 3.53 -44.85
C GLU A 386 -3.79 4.76 -43.98
N GLY A 387 -2.52 4.99 -43.66
CA GLY A 387 -2.05 6.19 -42.93
C GLY A 387 -2.21 6.12 -41.40
N GLY A 388 -2.28 4.91 -40.81
CA GLY A 388 -2.37 4.70 -39.38
C GLY A 388 -1.26 5.39 -38.57
N ASP A 389 -0.04 5.42 -39.10
CA ASP A 389 1.17 5.95 -38.45
C ASP A 389 1.46 7.41 -38.78
N LEU A 390 0.59 8.08 -39.55
CA LEU A 390 0.78 9.47 -39.92
C LEU A 390 0.62 10.43 -38.76
N TYR A 391 1.61 11.27 -38.51
CA TYR A 391 1.53 12.40 -37.58
C TYR A 391 0.95 13.60 -38.33
N LEU A 392 -0.20 14.08 -37.93
CA LEU A 392 -0.91 15.19 -38.58
C LEU A 392 -0.85 16.43 -37.69
N ILE A 393 -0.69 17.60 -38.31
CA ILE A 393 -0.79 18.88 -37.62
C ILE A 393 -1.96 19.70 -38.22
N ASN A 394 -2.55 20.56 -37.40
CA ASN A 394 -3.55 21.50 -37.90
C ASN A 394 -2.86 22.52 -38.82
N GLY A 395 -3.28 22.56 -40.10
CA GLY A 395 -2.71 23.45 -41.12
C GLY A 395 -2.86 24.95 -40.86
N ASN A 396 -3.66 25.32 -39.86
CA ASN A 396 -3.81 26.72 -39.45
C ASN A 396 -2.63 27.25 -38.58
N MET A 397 -1.71 26.35 -38.16
CA MET A 397 -0.51 26.76 -37.43
C MET A 397 0.62 27.11 -38.40
N THR A 398 1.15 28.32 -38.26
CA THR A 398 2.28 28.79 -39.02
C THR A 398 3.51 29.02 -38.14
N LYS A 399 4.72 28.96 -38.70
CA LYS A 399 5.94 29.22 -37.91
C LYS A 399 5.89 30.64 -37.40
N LEU A 400 6.29 30.87 -36.15
CA LEU A 400 6.28 32.22 -35.54
C LEU A 400 7.01 33.28 -36.38
N ARG A 401 8.10 32.92 -37.04
CA ARG A 401 8.84 33.80 -37.95
C ARG A 401 8.05 34.20 -39.21
N ASP A 402 7.06 33.38 -39.61
CA ASP A 402 6.24 33.57 -40.80
C ASP A 402 4.84 34.12 -40.48
N ALA A 403 4.56 34.41 -39.21
CA ALA A 403 3.24 34.84 -38.73
C ALA A 403 2.76 36.19 -39.32
N GLY A 404 3.68 37.05 -39.77
CA GLY A 404 3.34 38.31 -40.43
C GLY A 404 3.08 38.19 -41.95
N LEU A 405 3.49 37.06 -42.60
CA LEU A 405 3.40 36.96 -44.06
C LEU A 405 1.95 36.72 -44.54
N PHE A 406 1.05 36.23 -43.68
CA PHE A 406 -0.35 35.99 -44.03
C PHE A 406 -1.27 37.19 -43.72
N ALA A 407 -0.83 38.13 -42.91
CA ALA A 407 -1.58 39.36 -42.61
C ALA A 407 -1.63 40.34 -43.80
N ASN A 408 -0.63 40.31 -44.69
CA ASN A 408 -0.50 41.22 -45.81
C ASN A 408 -1.16 40.73 -47.11
N LYS A 409 -1.69 39.49 -47.19
CA LYS A 409 -2.35 38.96 -48.40
C LYS A 409 -3.86 39.26 -48.48
N LYS A 410 -4.46 39.90 -47.51
CA LYS A 410 -5.88 40.32 -47.55
C LYS A 410 -6.16 41.72 -48.14
N GLY A 411 -5.12 42.41 -48.61
CA GLY A 411 -5.23 43.77 -49.11
C GLY A 411 -5.16 43.96 -50.62
N GLU A 412 -4.93 42.92 -51.43
CA GLU A 412 -4.73 43.08 -52.91
C GLU A 412 -5.78 42.36 -53.75
N GLY A 413 -6.99 42.14 -53.26
CA GLY A 413 -8.02 41.40 -53.99
C GLY A 413 -9.35 42.08 -54.22
N ASP A 414 -9.48 43.43 -54.10
CA ASP A 414 -10.70 44.13 -54.45
C ASP A 414 -10.38 45.49 -55.11
N GLU A 415 -9.70 45.46 -56.27
CA GLU A 415 -9.74 46.51 -57.27
C GLU A 415 -9.47 45.88 -58.65
N ALA A 416 -10.49 45.35 -59.30
CA ALA A 416 -10.62 45.29 -60.78
C ALA A 416 -12.07 44.94 -61.13
#